data_0430c92ddca0d93954cb54299acff99e
#
_entry.id   0430c92ddca0d93954cb54299acff99e
#
_cell.length_a   1.000
_cell.length_b   1.000
_cell.length_c   1.000
_cell.angle_alpha   90.00
_cell.angle_beta   90.00
_cell.angle_gamma   90.00
#
_symmetry.space_group_name_H-M   'P 1'
#
loop_
_entity.id
_entity.type
_entity.pdbx_description
1 polymer ?
#
loop_
_entity_poly.entity_id
_entity_poly.type
_entity_poly.pdbx_seq_one_letter_code
_entity_poly.pdbx_strand_id
1 'polypeptide(L)' 'MLQMLHYKKDMMLEKTEDNKNKMLKALEQYYGIVTTASQSVGISRITHYRWLEEDEDYKSKVQDIKNSAIDFVESK' A
#
# COMPACT_ATOMS: atom_id res chain seq x y z
N MET A 1 -9.85 1.28 31.12
CA MET A 1 -9.23 0.10 30.55
C MET A 1 -9.67 -0.16 29.15
N LEU A 2 -10.96 -0.21 28.94
CA LEU A 2 -11.46 -0.38 27.60
C LEU A 2 -11.00 0.73 26.69
N GLN A 3 -10.93 1.94 27.22
CA GLN A 3 -10.47 3.09 26.46
C GLN A 3 -9.02 2.94 26.03
N MET A 4 -8.20 2.37 26.90
CA MET A 4 -6.79 2.17 26.55
C MET A 4 -6.62 1.19 25.40
N LEU A 5 -7.39 0.11 25.43
CA LEU A 5 -7.34 -0.85 24.36
C LEU A 5 -7.83 -0.25 23.05
N HIS A 6 -8.88 0.54 23.13
CA HIS A 6 -9.42 1.21 21.98
C HIS A 6 -8.41 2.20 21.40
N TYR A 7 -7.74 2.92 22.28
CA TYR A 7 -6.73 3.88 21.88
C TYR A 7 -5.58 3.21 21.14
N LYS A 8 -5.12 2.08 21.65
CA LYS A 8 -4.05 1.33 21.00
C LYS A 8 -4.47 0.86 19.62
N LYS A 9 -5.71 0.43 19.49
CA LYS A 9 -6.24 0.01 18.20
C LYS A 9 -6.19 1.14 17.20
N ASP A 10 -6.59 2.33 17.64
CA ASP A 10 -6.58 3.49 16.76
C ASP A 10 -5.18 3.81 16.29
N MET A 11 -4.21 3.73 17.18
CA MET A 11 -2.83 4.01 16.81
C MET A 11 -2.32 3.00 15.78
N MET A 12 -2.67 1.75 15.95
CA MET A 12 -2.26 0.73 15.00
C MET A 12 -2.89 0.96 13.64
N LEU A 13 -4.15 1.36 13.61
CA LEU A 13 -4.83 1.67 12.37
C LEU A 13 -4.18 2.85 11.67
N GLU A 14 -3.79 3.87 12.42
CA GLU A 14 -3.13 5.03 11.84
C GLU A 14 -1.81 4.65 11.19
N LYS A 15 -1.03 3.81 11.86
CA LYS A 15 0.23 3.36 11.30
C LYS A 15 0.01 2.56 10.03
N THR A 16 -1.00 1.72 10.02
CA THR A 16 -1.31 0.91 8.86
C THR A 16 -1.68 1.79 7.68
N GLU A 17 -2.53 2.79 7.92
CA GLU A 17 -2.93 3.71 6.86
C GLU A 17 -1.75 4.49 6.32
N ASP A 18 -0.87 4.94 7.19
CA ASP A 18 0.32 5.67 6.79
C ASP A 18 1.21 4.79 5.90
N ASN A 19 1.40 3.54 6.31
CA ASN A 19 2.21 2.60 5.54
C ASN A 19 1.59 2.30 4.19
N LYS A 20 0.27 2.18 4.14
CA LYS A 20 -0.42 1.96 2.88
C LYS A 20 -0.22 3.13 1.94
N ASN A 21 -0.32 4.35 2.45
CA ASN A 21 -0.10 5.53 1.64
C ASN A 21 1.33 5.59 1.12
N LYS A 22 2.29 5.28 1.97
CA LYS A 22 3.70 5.24 1.56
C LYS A 22 3.91 4.19 0.49
N MET A 23 3.28 3.05 0.64
CA MET A 23 3.41 1.97 -0.34
C MET A 23 2.82 2.37 -1.68
N LEU A 24 1.69 3.06 -1.66
CA LEU A 24 1.07 3.52 -2.91
C LEU A 24 1.98 4.51 -3.63
N LYS A 25 2.59 5.43 -2.90
CA LYS A 25 3.52 6.37 -3.50
C LYS A 25 4.73 5.65 -4.07
N ALA A 26 5.24 4.67 -3.34
CA ALA A 26 6.40 3.91 -3.80
C ALA A 26 6.05 3.12 -5.06
N LEU A 27 4.86 2.55 -5.12
CA LEU A 27 4.42 1.83 -6.31
C LEU A 27 4.35 2.76 -7.51
N GLU A 28 3.89 3.98 -7.32
CA GLU A 28 3.89 4.95 -8.40
C GLU A 28 5.30 5.25 -8.87
N GLN A 29 6.20 5.43 -7.92
CA GLN A 29 7.58 5.79 -8.22
C GLN A 29 8.31 4.66 -8.96
N TYR A 30 7.98 3.42 -8.63
CA TYR A 30 8.67 2.26 -9.19
C TYR A 30 7.80 1.49 -10.18
N TYR A 31 6.80 2.15 -10.74
CA TYR A 31 5.97 1.61 -11.83
C TYR A 31 5.28 0.29 -11.48
N GLY A 32 4.85 0.16 -10.22
CA GLY A 32 4.10 -1.00 -9.79
C GLY A 32 4.92 -2.21 -9.41
N ILE A 33 6.24 -2.06 -9.33
CA ILE A 33 7.12 -3.16 -8.95
C ILE A 33 7.08 -3.35 -7.44
N VAL A 34 6.42 -4.40 -7.00
CA VAL A 34 6.15 -4.62 -5.57
C VAL A 34 7.43 -4.82 -4.77
N THR A 35 8.36 -5.59 -5.30
CA THR A 35 9.60 -5.88 -4.57
C THR A 35 10.35 -4.60 -4.22
N THR A 36 10.57 -3.75 -5.21
CA THR A 36 11.29 -2.50 -4.99
C THR A 36 10.52 -1.56 -4.10
N ALA A 37 9.22 -1.43 -4.34
CA ALA A 37 8.38 -0.53 -3.56
C ALA A 37 8.33 -0.94 -2.09
N SER A 38 8.14 -2.22 -1.81
CA SER A 38 8.06 -2.70 -0.44
C SER A 38 9.38 -2.52 0.30
N GLN A 39 10.49 -2.73 -0.39
CA GLN A 39 11.80 -2.51 0.21
C GLN A 39 12.00 -1.04 0.55
N SER A 40 11.56 -0.17 -0.34
CA SER A 40 11.68 1.28 -0.12
C SER A 40 10.91 1.73 1.11
N VAL A 41 9.73 1.16 1.32
CA VAL A 41 8.88 1.52 2.46
C VAL A 41 9.30 0.80 3.73
N GLY A 42 9.89 -0.37 3.60
CA GLY A 42 10.29 -1.16 4.76
C GLY A 42 9.23 -2.13 5.23
N ILE A 43 8.37 -2.59 4.34
CA ILE A 43 7.36 -3.60 4.67
C ILE A 43 7.64 -4.87 3.86
N SER A 44 7.05 -5.98 4.29
CA SER A 44 7.20 -7.23 3.56
C SER A 44 6.16 -7.31 2.45
N ARG A 45 6.49 -8.07 1.40
CA ARG A 45 5.54 -8.29 0.31
C ARG A 45 4.29 -9.01 0.80
N ILE A 46 4.44 -9.84 1.81
CA ILE A 46 3.30 -10.55 2.38
C ILE A 46 2.29 -9.55 2.93
N THR A 47 2.77 -8.51 3.60
CA THR A 47 1.91 -7.46 4.14
C THR A 47 1.15 -6.78 3.00
N HIS A 48 1.84 -6.47 1.92
CA HIS A 48 1.21 -5.84 0.76
C HIS A 48 0.09 -6.72 0.20
N TYR A 49 0.35 -8.01 0.02
CA TYR A 49 -0.65 -8.91 -0.55
C TYR A 49 -1.83 -9.12 0.41
N ARG A 50 -1.56 -9.08 1.71
CA ARG A 50 -2.66 -9.14 2.68
C ARG A 50 -3.57 -7.94 2.53
N TRP A 51 -3.00 -6.76 2.38
CA TRP A 51 -3.80 -5.55 2.18
C TRP A 51 -4.64 -5.65 0.91
N LEU A 52 -4.09 -6.22 -0.14
CA LEU A 52 -4.84 -6.40 -1.38
C LEU A 52 -6.08 -7.25 -1.17
N GLU A 53 -5.99 -8.25 -0.30
CA GLU A 53 -7.12 -9.13 -0.03
C GLU A 53 -8.13 -8.51 0.91
N GLU A 54 -7.64 -7.75 1.89
CA GLU A 54 -8.50 -7.24 2.96
C GLU A 54 -9.08 -5.86 2.67
N ASP A 55 -8.44 -5.09 1.83
CA ASP A 55 -8.80 -3.69 1.60
C ASP A 55 -9.03 -3.46 0.10
N GLU A 56 -10.31 -3.42 -0.27
CA GLU A 56 -10.67 -3.22 -1.68
C GLU A 56 -10.25 -1.85 -2.19
N ASP A 57 -10.26 -0.86 -1.34
CA ASP A 57 -9.84 0.47 -1.72
C ASP A 57 -8.35 0.48 -2.07
N TYR A 58 -7.55 -0.16 -1.25
CA TYR A 58 -6.13 -0.30 -1.52
C TYR A 58 -5.89 -1.06 -2.82
N LYS A 59 -6.62 -2.15 -2.99
CA LYS A 59 -6.51 -2.95 -4.21
C LYS A 59 -6.85 -2.13 -5.44
N SER A 60 -7.89 -1.33 -5.37
CA SER A 60 -8.31 -0.50 -6.49
C SER A 60 -7.23 0.52 -6.84
N LYS A 61 -6.64 1.14 -5.84
CA LYS A 61 -5.59 2.12 -6.06
C LYS A 61 -4.33 1.50 -6.65
N VAL A 62 -3.98 0.30 -6.19
CA VAL A 62 -2.83 -0.41 -6.74
C VAL A 62 -3.08 -0.77 -8.20
N GLN A 63 -4.30 -1.19 -8.50
CA GLN A 63 -4.70 -1.54 -9.86
C GLN A 63 -4.55 -0.33 -10.78
N ASP A 64 -5.00 0.84 -10.31
CA ASP A 64 -4.89 2.06 -11.09
C ASP A 64 -3.43 2.42 -11.37
N ILE A 65 -2.59 2.26 -10.38
CA ILE A 65 -1.16 2.57 -10.54
C ILE A 65 -0.55 1.64 -11.60
N LYS A 66 -0.86 0.36 -11.53
CA LYS A 66 -0.33 -0.60 -12.50
C LYS A 66 -0.83 -0.31 -13.91
N ASN A 67 -2.10 0.04 -14.02
CA ASN A 67 -2.67 0.35 -15.33
C ASN A 67 -2.03 1.61 -15.91
N SER A 68 -1.81 2.61 -15.08
CA SER A 68 -1.16 3.84 -15.52
C SER A 68 0.27 3.58 -16.00
N ALA A 69 0.99 2.72 -15.28
CA ALA A 69 2.35 2.39 -15.66
C ALA A 69 2.38 1.70 -17.03
N ILE A 70 1.44 0.80 -17.26
CA ILE A 70 1.35 0.11 -18.54
C ILE A 70 1.02 1.09 -19.65
N ASP A 71 0.05 1.97 -19.42
CA ASP A 71 -0.32 2.99 -20.38
C ASP A 71 0.87 3.87 -20.74
N PHE A 72 1.62 4.26 -19.73
CA PHE A 72 2.78 5.11 -19.94
C PHE A 72 3.79 4.43 -20.87
N VAL A 73 4.02 3.15 -20.65
CA VAL A 73 4.95 2.39 -21.48
C VAL A 73 4.44 2.28 -22.90
N GLU A 74 3.14 2.02 -23.05
CA GLU A 74 2.56 1.83 -24.39
C GLU A 74 2.55 3.11 -25.19
N SER A 75 2.39 4.25 -24.53
CA SER A 75 2.33 5.51 -25.27
C SER A 75 3.68 5.91 -25.84
N LYS A 76 4.70 5.20 -25.49
CA LYS A 76 6.00 5.40 -26.09
C LYS A 76 6.18 4.60 -27.36
#